data_f33632c8703491b0910ef3a15639c543
#
_entry.id   f33632c8703491b0910ef3a15639c543
#
_cell.length_a   1.000
_cell.length_b   1.000
_cell.length_c   1.000
_cell.angle_alpha   90.00
_cell.angle_beta   90.00
_cell.angle_gamma   90.00
#
_symmetry.space_group_name_H-M   'P 1'
#
loop_
_entity.id
_entity.type
_entity.pdbx_description
1 polymer ?
#
loop_
_entity_poly.entity_id
_entity_poly.type
_entity_poly.pdbx_seq_one_letter_code
_entity_poly.pdbx_strand_id
1 'polypeptide(L)'
;MVKALPTVKALKSSVWVRLAAAAVAACAALPAQAQLQVDVTRGVTDPIPIAVVQFTRAVPADGGLDVGQVVQHDLDSSGRFRAMPRAQMKTSPSRSQDIIAADWHADGNDYVVVGRVSALPDGQLAVDYELMNALNGQLMGSQRFTGAPAALRNAAHRVSDAIYEKLVGIRGAFATRIAYVSVDGAPPTQKYQLIVADADGENPRVVLESRFPLMSPSWSADGQWLAYVSFEGRHSSVYVQRVRSGERSRVSARAGINGAPAFSPDGKRLALTLGGTGGNPDIYVLDLASQALLRITDDPAIDTEAVWAADGQSLYFTSDRAGGPQIYRIGVRPGDKPKRITFGSTYNARPRVSPDGTLLAMVMLDGGNYRIGLQKLADGSVTVLSKGRQDESPSFAPNGAMVIYSGQDGGRSVLATVSTDAQIGQRLKSDQGQVREPVWGPFTP
;
A
#
# COMPACT_ATOMS: atom_id res chain seq x y z
N MET A 1 -58.34 63.67 43.98
CA MET A 1 -58.27 62.82 45.21
C MET A 1 -57.37 61.64 44.88
N VAL A 2 -56.12 61.73 45.34
CA VAL A 2 -55.08 60.76 45.10
C VAL A 2 -54.95 59.94 46.39
N LYS A 3 -55.13 58.63 46.30
CA LYS A 3 -54.87 57.70 47.39
C LYS A 3 -53.49 57.07 47.21
N ALA A 4 -52.67 57.28 48.22
CA ALA A 4 -51.31 56.71 48.29
C ALA A 4 -51.34 55.23 48.58
N LEU A 5 -50.44 54.49 47.93
CA LEU A 5 -50.11 53.10 48.20
C LEU A 5 -48.96 53.00 49.20
N PRO A 6 -48.93 51.98 50.07
CA PRO A 6 -47.96 51.88 51.11
C PRO A 6 -46.64 51.26 50.64
N THR A 7 -45.56 51.75 51.22
CA THR A 7 -44.20 51.32 51.17
C THR A 7 -44.02 49.86 51.64
N VAL A 8 -43.50 48.96 50.76
CA VAL A 8 -43.06 47.63 51.16
C VAL A 8 -41.59 47.68 51.54
N LYS A 9 -41.30 47.19 52.73
CA LYS A 9 -40.01 47.16 53.39
C LYS A 9 -38.99 46.34 52.59
N ALA A 10 -37.84 46.92 52.32
CA ALA A 10 -36.62 46.27 51.90
C ALA A 10 -36.09 45.36 53.04
N LEU A 11 -36.28 44.03 52.89
CA LEU A 11 -35.52 43.04 53.63
C LEU A 11 -35.47 41.75 52.83
N LYS A 12 -34.23 41.24 52.63
CA LYS A 12 -33.82 39.95 52.11
C LYS A 12 -33.22 39.89 50.66
N SER A 13 -32.42 40.89 50.26
CA SER A 13 -31.62 40.82 49.09
C SER A 13 -30.22 40.11 49.30
N SER A 14 -29.80 39.92 50.53
CA SER A 14 -28.45 39.43 50.84
C SER A 14 -28.26 37.89 50.72
N VAL A 15 -29.34 37.13 50.94
CA VAL A 15 -29.27 35.64 50.92
C VAL A 15 -29.32 35.10 49.51
N TRP A 16 -30.16 35.68 48.65
CA TRP A 16 -30.26 35.26 47.24
C TRP A 16 -29.04 35.63 46.41
N VAL A 17 -28.40 36.76 46.69
CA VAL A 17 -27.14 37.14 46.01
C VAL A 17 -25.98 36.23 46.42
N ARG A 18 -25.94 35.77 47.65
CA ARG A 18 -24.91 34.81 48.09
C ARG A 18 -25.15 33.41 47.54
N LEU A 19 -26.39 32.96 47.39
CA LEU A 19 -26.73 31.68 46.76
C LEU A 19 -26.49 31.72 45.25
N ALA A 20 -26.77 32.84 44.57
CA ALA A 20 -26.46 32.99 43.14
C ALA A 20 -24.94 33.07 42.90
N ALA A 21 -24.16 33.73 43.75
CA ALA A 21 -22.71 33.76 43.66
C ALA A 21 -22.06 32.39 43.95
N ALA A 22 -22.62 31.60 44.86
CA ALA A 22 -22.16 30.23 45.15
C ALA A 22 -22.50 29.27 44.00
N ALA A 23 -23.66 29.41 43.32
CA ALA A 23 -24.02 28.63 42.15
C ALA A 23 -23.17 28.95 40.92
N VAL A 24 -22.81 30.23 40.72
CA VAL A 24 -21.87 30.63 39.61
C VAL A 24 -20.45 30.14 39.91
N ALA A 25 -20.00 30.15 41.15
CA ALA A 25 -18.69 29.61 41.54
C ALA A 25 -18.64 28.06 41.43
N ALA A 26 -19.76 27.35 41.67
CA ALA A 26 -19.84 25.90 41.51
C ALA A 26 -19.89 25.46 40.03
N CYS A 27 -20.44 26.28 39.12
CA CYS A 27 -20.38 26.02 37.68
C CYS A 27 -19.01 26.31 37.06
N ALA A 28 -18.15 27.12 37.70
CA ALA A 28 -16.78 27.40 37.24
C ALA A 28 -15.75 26.35 37.66
N ALA A 29 -16.14 25.35 38.48
CA ALA A 29 -15.27 24.28 38.98
C ALA A 29 -15.57 22.93 38.36
N LEU A 30 -16.14 22.89 37.13
CA LEU A 30 -16.08 21.67 36.32
C LEU A 30 -14.61 21.46 35.95
N PRO A 31 -14.02 20.30 36.24
CA PRO A 31 -12.70 19.99 35.73
C PRO A 31 -12.79 20.13 34.22
N ALA A 32 -12.02 21.04 33.65
CA ALA A 32 -11.70 20.97 32.23
C ALA A 32 -11.12 19.58 32.02
N GLN A 33 -11.90 18.67 31.47
CA GLN A 33 -11.34 17.47 30.88
C GLN A 33 -10.38 18.02 29.84
N ALA A 34 -9.10 18.01 30.17
CA ALA A 34 -8.05 18.12 29.21
C ALA A 34 -8.38 17.00 28.20
N GLN A 35 -9.02 17.37 27.09
CA GLN A 35 -9.05 16.57 25.92
C GLN A 35 -7.58 16.34 25.66
N LEU A 36 -7.11 15.12 25.90
CA LEU A 36 -5.81 14.66 25.44
C LEU A 36 -5.90 14.83 23.93
N GLN A 37 -5.52 15.98 23.44
CA GLN A 37 -5.14 16.18 22.07
C GLN A 37 -3.87 15.35 21.97
N VAL A 38 -4.04 14.07 21.61
CA VAL A 38 -2.94 13.26 21.13
C VAL A 38 -2.57 13.95 19.83
N ASP A 39 -1.69 14.92 19.94
CA ASP A 39 -0.81 15.24 18.83
C ASP A 39 -0.22 13.91 18.43
N VAL A 40 -0.64 13.40 17.27
CA VAL A 40 0.02 12.28 16.60
C VAL A 40 1.39 12.83 16.27
N THR A 41 2.25 12.79 17.28
CA THR A 41 3.67 13.05 17.13
C THR A 41 4.15 12.07 16.09
N ARG A 42 4.47 12.66 14.96
CA ARG A 42 5.36 12.22 13.90
C ARG A 42 5.96 10.86 14.19
N GLY A 43 5.67 9.90 13.31
CA GLY A 43 6.33 8.61 13.29
C GLY A 43 7.85 8.77 13.37
N VAL A 44 8.54 7.71 13.62
CA VAL A 44 9.97 7.57 13.92
C VAL A 44 10.77 8.72 13.32
N THR A 45 11.14 9.68 14.15
CA THR A 45 11.84 10.89 13.77
C THR A 45 13.31 10.63 13.48
N ASP A 46 13.84 9.44 13.87
CA ASP A 46 15.21 9.05 13.65
C ASP A 46 15.27 7.70 12.93
N PRO A 47 15.62 7.68 11.65
CA PRO A 47 15.85 6.44 10.92
C PRO A 47 17.06 5.72 11.50
N ILE A 48 16.99 4.40 11.59
CA ILE A 48 18.02 3.52 12.15
C ILE A 48 19.31 3.67 11.33
N PRO A 49 20.43 4.14 11.94
CA PRO A 49 21.70 4.28 11.21
C PRO A 49 22.29 2.89 10.92
N ILE A 50 22.57 2.63 9.64
CA ILE A 50 23.08 1.33 9.18
C ILE A 50 24.16 1.50 8.12
N ALA A 51 25.21 0.70 8.20
CA ALA A 51 26.20 0.58 7.15
C ALA A 51 26.00 -0.75 6.40
N VAL A 52 25.84 -0.70 5.07
CA VAL A 52 25.81 -1.88 4.22
C VAL A 52 27.08 -1.93 3.40
N VAL A 53 28.02 -2.76 3.83
CA VAL A 53 29.32 -2.92 3.19
C VAL A 53 29.14 -3.63 1.84
N GLN A 54 30.03 -3.32 0.89
CA GLN A 54 30.03 -4.02 -0.39
C GLN A 54 30.22 -5.53 -0.17
N PHE A 55 29.33 -6.34 -0.72
CA PHE A 55 29.45 -7.79 -0.61
C PHE A 55 30.60 -8.29 -1.47
N THR A 56 31.52 -9.06 -0.87
CA THR A 56 32.63 -9.66 -1.62
C THR A 56 32.12 -10.73 -2.58
N ARG A 57 32.75 -10.84 -3.76
CA ARG A 57 32.39 -11.83 -4.77
C ARG A 57 33.56 -12.80 -5.01
N ALA A 58 33.28 -14.09 -4.85
CA ALA A 58 34.17 -15.18 -5.21
C ALA A 58 33.88 -15.73 -6.64
N VAL A 59 33.15 -14.97 -7.46
CA VAL A 59 32.78 -15.30 -8.86
C VAL A 59 33.36 -14.26 -9.80
N PRO A 60 33.69 -14.61 -11.08
CA PRO A 60 34.21 -13.65 -12.04
C PRO A 60 33.32 -12.40 -12.17
N ALA A 61 33.98 -11.25 -12.35
CA ALA A 61 33.29 -9.97 -12.54
C ALA A 61 32.80 -9.85 -14.00
N ASP A 62 31.67 -10.44 -14.28
CA ASP A 62 30.96 -10.33 -15.57
C ASP A 62 29.92 -9.19 -15.57
N GLY A 63 30.25 -8.05 -14.97
CA GLY A 63 29.33 -6.92 -14.84
C GLY A 63 28.16 -7.16 -13.88
N GLY A 64 28.31 -8.14 -12.99
CA GLY A 64 27.23 -8.64 -12.18
C GLY A 64 26.71 -7.67 -11.12
N LEU A 65 25.46 -7.84 -10.74
CA LEU A 65 24.72 -7.05 -9.74
C LEU A 65 25.48 -6.90 -8.42
N ASP A 66 25.62 -5.68 -7.92
CA ASP A 66 26.12 -5.42 -6.57
C ASP A 66 24.98 -5.65 -5.55
N VAL A 67 25.03 -6.83 -4.89
CA VAL A 67 24.03 -7.24 -3.88
C VAL A 67 23.94 -6.23 -2.74
N GLY A 68 25.08 -5.79 -2.21
CA GLY A 68 25.08 -4.83 -1.10
C GLY A 68 24.49 -3.48 -1.51
N GLN A 69 24.61 -3.06 -2.78
CA GLN A 69 23.98 -1.84 -3.28
C GLN A 69 22.45 -1.96 -3.33
N VAL A 70 21.93 -3.12 -3.75
CA VAL A 70 20.49 -3.38 -3.71
C VAL A 70 19.98 -3.35 -2.27
N VAL A 71 20.66 -4.04 -1.35
CA VAL A 71 20.30 -4.05 0.08
C VAL A 71 20.32 -2.65 0.67
N GLN A 72 21.35 -1.86 0.37
CA GLN A 72 21.45 -0.48 0.83
C GLN A 72 20.29 0.37 0.30
N HIS A 73 19.98 0.25 -0.99
CA HIS A 73 18.88 0.98 -1.62
C HIS A 73 17.53 0.61 -1.00
N ASP A 74 17.25 -0.67 -0.81
CA ASP A 74 16.00 -1.16 -0.21
C ASP A 74 15.79 -0.58 1.19
N LEU A 75 16.80 -0.71 2.06
CA LEU A 75 16.71 -0.25 3.43
C LEU A 75 16.54 1.28 3.50
N ASP A 76 17.35 2.04 2.76
CA ASP A 76 17.28 3.50 2.73
C ASP A 76 15.93 3.96 2.17
N SER A 77 15.46 3.34 1.10
CA SER A 77 14.19 3.64 0.45
C SER A 77 12.97 3.34 1.31
N SER A 78 13.09 2.44 2.30
CA SER A 78 12.01 2.20 3.27
C SER A 78 11.79 3.38 4.21
N GLY A 79 12.76 4.32 4.31
CA GLY A 79 12.79 5.45 5.22
C GLY A 79 12.84 5.07 6.70
N ARG A 80 12.94 3.79 7.01
CA ARG A 80 13.17 3.28 8.38
C ARG A 80 14.65 3.26 8.73
N PHE A 81 15.53 3.35 7.71
CA PHE A 81 16.97 3.32 7.86
C PHE A 81 17.59 4.55 7.22
N ARG A 82 18.76 4.90 7.74
CA ARG A 82 19.68 5.87 7.15
C ARG A 82 20.94 5.13 6.81
N ALA A 83 21.09 4.79 5.54
CA ALA A 83 22.25 4.05 5.07
C ALA A 83 23.48 4.95 4.95
N MET A 84 24.61 4.51 5.53
CA MET A 84 25.87 5.21 5.39
C MET A 84 26.35 5.20 3.93
N PRO A 85 26.67 6.36 3.32
CA PRO A 85 27.24 6.39 1.98
C PRO A 85 28.56 5.59 1.92
N ARG A 86 28.71 4.70 0.92
CA ARG A 86 29.88 3.83 0.79
C ARG A 86 31.20 4.58 0.72
N ALA A 87 31.21 5.77 0.09
CA ALA A 87 32.40 6.61 0.01
C ALA A 87 32.92 7.09 1.38
N GLN A 88 32.11 7.00 2.43
CA GLN A 88 32.46 7.34 3.80
C GLN A 88 33.00 6.14 4.60
N MET A 89 32.85 4.92 4.08
CA MET A 89 33.32 3.71 4.74
C MET A 89 34.85 3.60 4.66
N LYS A 90 35.52 3.50 5.82
CA LYS A 90 36.97 3.42 5.94
C LYS A 90 37.54 2.02 5.66
N THR A 91 36.69 1.00 5.85
CA THR A 91 37.05 -0.42 5.70
C THR A 91 35.96 -1.18 4.98
N SER A 92 36.28 -2.34 4.43
CA SER A 92 35.32 -3.20 3.69
C SER A 92 35.40 -4.65 4.20
N PRO A 93 35.02 -4.91 5.46
CA PRO A 93 35.01 -6.26 6.02
C PRO A 93 33.99 -7.13 5.27
N SER A 94 34.29 -8.44 5.20
CA SER A 94 33.41 -9.41 4.53
C SER A 94 32.73 -10.38 5.49
N ARG A 95 33.13 -10.37 6.75
CA ARG A 95 32.57 -11.18 7.84
C ARG A 95 32.46 -10.34 9.11
N SER A 96 31.55 -10.73 9.98
CA SER A 96 31.36 -10.05 11.26
C SER A 96 32.60 -10.06 12.16
N GLN A 97 33.37 -11.12 12.11
CA GLN A 97 34.65 -11.24 12.88
C GLN A 97 35.73 -10.20 12.47
N ASP A 98 35.62 -9.64 11.26
CA ASP A 98 36.56 -8.63 10.73
C ASP A 98 36.08 -7.20 11.06
N ILE A 99 34.95 -7.03 11.75
CA ILE A 99 34.35 -5.75 12.12
C ILE A 99 34.88 -5.32 13.49
N ILE A 100 35.47 -4.13 13.56
CA ILE A 100 35.75 -3.46 14.84
C ILE A 100 34.54 -2.60 15.16
N ALA A 101 33.59 -3.14 15.97
CA ALA A 101 32.29 -2.53 16.24
C ALA A 101 32.39 -1.07 16.71
N ALA A 102 33.34 -0.76 17.57
CA ALA A 102 33.55 0.58 18.10
C ALA A 102 33.84 1.64 17.01
N ASP A 103 34.55 1.27 15.96
CA ASP A 103 34.90 2.19 14.86
C ASP A 103 33.63 2.57 14.06
N TRP A 104 32.77 1.57 13.76
CA TRP A 104 31.52 1.80 13.04
C TRP A 104 30.51 2.59 13.86
N HIS A 105 30.46 2.35 15.16
CA HIS A 105 29.64 3.15 16.06
C HIS A 105 30.14 4.58 16.17
N ALA A 106 31.47 4.80 16.26
CA ALA A 106 32.05 6.14 16.26
C ALA A 106 31.78 6.91 14.95
N ASP A 107 31.61 6.19 13.82
CA ASP A 107 31.21 6.75 12.53
C ASP A 107 29.68 6.94 12.41
N GLY A 108 28.93 6.74 13.51
CA GLY A 108 27.50 7.04 13.61
C GLY A 108 26.57 5.95 13.10
N ASN A 109 27.01 4.68 13.06
CA ASN A 109 26.16 3.55 12.69
C ASN A 109 25.84 2.68 13.91
N ASP A 110 24.58 2.29 14.04
CA ASP A 110 24.14 1.35 15.06
C ASP A 110 24.27 -0.10 14.60
N TYR A 111 24.20 -0.32 13.29
CA TYR A 111 24.28 -1.64 12.68
C TYR A 111 25.19 -1.67 11.48
N VAL A 112 25.83 -2.83 11.26
CA VAL A 112 26.70 -3.10 10.10
C VAL A 112 26.27 -4.40 9.44
N VAL A 113 26.08 -4.36 8.13
CA VAL A 113 25.79 -5.51 7.27
C VAL A 113 26.99 -5.82 6.42
N VAL A 114 27.48 -7.04 6.49
CA VAL A 114 28.53 -7.59 5.63
C VAL A 114 28.02 -8.81 4.89
N GLY A 115 28.64 -9.17 3.78
CA GLY A 115 28.20 -10.34 3.05
C GLY A 115 29.12 -10.77 1.92
N ARG A 116 28.78 -11.93 1.36
CA ARG A 116 29.54 -12.60 0.30
C ARG A 116 28.61 -13.22 -0.73
N VAL A 117 29.05 -13.21 -1.97
CA VAL A 117 28.42 -13.96 -3.07
C VAL A 117 29.42 -15.02 -3.56
N SER A 118 29.00 -16.28 -3.56
CA SER A 118 29.83 -17.42 -3.98
C SER A 118 29.09 -18.30 -4.97
N ALA A 119 29.85 -18.95 -5.87
CA ALA A 119 29.31 -19.97 -6.75
C ALA A 119 29.19 -21.30 -6.02
N LEU A 120 28.11 -22.04 -6.31
CA LEU A 120 27.90 -23.40 -5.86
C LEU A 120 28.25 -24.40 -6.98
N PRO A 121 28.59 -25.68 -6.64
CA PRO A 121 28.98 -26.68 -7.64
C PRO A 121 27.93 -26.96 -8.71
N ASP A 122 26.64 -26.72 -8.40
CA ASP A 122 25.48 -26.92 -9.29
C ASP A 122 25.18 -25.69 -10.20
N GLY A 123 26.07 -24.71 -10.20
CA GLY A 123 25.90 -23.48 -10.99
C GLY A 123 24.96 -22.44 -10.35
N GLN A 124 24.43 -22.70 -9.18
CA GLN A 124 23.70 -21.71 -8.40
C GLN A 124 24.66 -20.73 -7.73
N LEU A 125 24.12 -19.60 -7.26
CA LEU A 125 24.83 -18.65 -6.41
C LEU A 125 24.28 -18.70 -4.99
N ALA A 126 25.17 -18.53 -4.02
CA ALA A 126 24.84 -18.33 -2.62
C ALA A 126 25.15 -16.88 -2.23
N VAL A 127 24.21 -16.23 -1.56
CA VAL A 127 24.37 -14.94 -0.91
C VAL A 127 24.33 -15.17 0.59
N ASP A 128 25.47 -14.97 1.25
CA ASP A 128 25.61 -14.98 2.70
C ASP A 128 25.59 -13.55 3.20
N TYR A 129 24.84 -13.26 4.27
CA TYR A 129 24.94 -12.00 4.98
C TYR A 129 25.06 -12.21 6.49
N GLU A 130 25.66 -11.24 7.15
CA GLU A 130 25.77 -11.15 8.60
C GLU A 130 25.41 -9.72 9.02
N LEU A 131 24.54 -9.59 10.04
CA LEU A 131 24.09 -8.32 10.64
C LEU A 131 24.68 -8.21 12.04
N MET A 132 25.48 -7.19 12.29
CA MET A 132 26.12 -6.91 13.59
C MET A 132 25.52 -5.64 14.20
N ASN A 133 25.32 -5.65 15.51
CA ASN A 133 25.07 -4.45 16.31
C ASN A 133 26.42 -3.79 16.65
N ALA A 134 26.64 -2.57 16.18
CA ALA A 134 27.89 -1.82 16.37
C ALA A 134 28.03 -1.26 17.80
N LEU A 135 26.93 -1.14 18.58
CA LEU A 135 27.00 -0.67 19.96
C LEU A 135 27.68 -1.68 20.92
N ASN A 136 27.48 -2.97 20.68
CA ASN A 136 27.94 -4.03 21.59
C ASN A 136 28.70 -5.17 20.91
N GLY A 137 28.89 -5.11 19.59
CA GLY A 137 29.60 -6.14 18.81
C GLY A 137 28.84 -7.47 18.66
N GLN A 138 27.54 -7.49 18.98
CA GLN A 138 26.73 -8.72 18.91
C GLN A 138 26.30 -9.03 17.48
N LEU A 139 26.47 -10.29 17.06
CA LEU A 139 25.89 -10.80 15.82
C LEU A 139 24.37 -10.95 16.02
N MET A 140 23.59 -10.15 15.28
CA MET A 140 22.14 -10.10 15.37
C MET A 140 21.43 -11.14 14.50
N GLY A 141 22.06 -11.53 13.39
CA GLY A 141 21.52 -12.51 12.46
C GLY A 141 22.51 -12.81 11.33
N SER A 142 22.36 -14.00 10.78
CA SER A 142 23.06 -14.43 9.56
C SER A 142 22.21 -15.45 8.83
N GLN A 143 22.16 -15.36 7.50
CA GLN A 143 21.43 -16.31 6.65
C GLN A 143 22.14 -16.48 5.32
N ARG A 144 21.84 -17.61 4.67
CA ARG A 144 22.26 -17.93 3.31
C ARG A 144 21.02 -18.06 2.41
N PHE A 145 21.03 -17.34 1.29
CA PHE A 145 20.05 -17.48 0.24
C PHE A 145 20.72 -18.06 -1.00
N THR A 146 20.14 -19.10 -1.59
CA THR A 146 20.64 -19.74 -2.80
C THR A 146 19.66 -19.62 -3.94
N GLY A 147 20.16 -19.57 -5.18
CA GLY A 147 19.31 -19.52 -6.35
C GLY A 147 20.12 -19.44 -7.67
N ALA A 148 19.42 -19.55 -8.79
CA ALA A 148 20.02 -19.35 -10.10
C ALA A 148 20.61 -17.93 -10.22
N PRO A 149 21.65 -17.70 -11.04
CA PRO A 149 22.25 -16.37 -11.25
C PRO A 149 21.22 -15.28 -11.56
N ALA A 150 20.19 -15.59 -12.35
CA ALA A 150 19.10 -14.65 -12.66
C ALA A 150 18.23 -14.26 -11.47
N ALA A 151 18.29 -15.01 -10.36
CA ALA A 151 17.56 -14.72 -9.11
C ALA A 151 18.41 -13.92 -8.11
N LEU A 152 19.61 -13.49 -8.46
CA LEU A 152 20.54 -12.84 -7.52
C LEU A 152 19.96 -11.55 -6.93
N ARG A 153 19.22 -10.75 -7.72
CA ARG A 153 18.54 -9.55 -7.24
C ARG A 153 17.44 -9.89 -6.23
N ASN A 154 16.66 -10.91 -6.49
CA ASN A 154 15.65 -11.39 -5.53
C ASN A 154 16.30 -11.88 -4.23
N ALA A 155 17.47 -12.54 -4.30
CA ALA A 155 18.23 -12.90 -3.10
C ALA A 155 18.69 -11.67 -2.31
N ALA A 156 19.10 -10.59 -2.99
CA ALA A 156 19.43 -9.32 -2.34
C ALA A 156 18.21 -8.74 -1.60
N HIS A 157 17.03 -8.68 -2.24
CA HIS A 157 15.79 -8.22 -1.62
C HIS A 157 15.38 -9.09 -0.41
N ARG A 158 15.63 -10.40 -0.46
CA ARG A 158 15.40 -11.30 0.69
C ARG A 158 16.34 -11.01 1.86
N VAL A 159 17.58 -10.59 1.59
CA VAL A 159 18.49 -10.08 2.64
C VAL A 159 17.89 -8.82 3.27
N SER A 160 17.40 -7.89 2.45
CA SER A 160 16.73 -6.67 2.93
C SER A 160 15.51 -6.99 3.77
N ASP A 161 14.66 -7.93 3.34
CA ASP A 161 13.49 -8.38 4.09
C ASP A 161 13.87 -8.92 5.47
N ALA A 162 14.91 -9.76 5.54
CA ALA A 162 15.36 -10.37 6.79
C ALA A 162 15.95 -9.33 7.77
N ILE A 163 16.71 -8.35 7.25
CA ILE A 163 17.24 -7.25 8.06
C ILE A 163 16.10 -6.36 8.56
N TYR A 164 15.16 -6.02 7.68
CA TYR A 164 14.00 -5.22 8.01
C TYR A 164 13.17 -5.88 9.11
N GLU A 165 12.86 -7.17 8.96
CA GLU A 165 12.12 -7.95 9.95
C GLU A 165 12.84 -7.98 11.31
N LYS A 166 14.16 -8.19 11.28
CA LYS A 166 14.98 -8.26 12.50
C LYS A 166 15.00 -6.95 13.28
N LEU A 167 15.02 -5.80 12.60
CA LEU A 167 15.21 -4.50 13.22
C LEU A 167 13.91 -3.70 13.39
N VAL A 168 12.91 -3.94 12.53
CA VAL A 168 11.61 -3.22 12.57
C VAL A 168 10.49 -4.08 13.19
N GLY A 169 10.66 -5.42 13.20
CA GLY A 169 9.70 -6.35 13.81
C GLY A 169 8.56 -6.81 12.90
N ILE A 170 8.54 -6.38 11.63
CA ILE A 170 7.59 -6.86 10.62
C ILE A 170 8.36 -7.33 9.38
N ARG A 171 7.85 -8.33 8.69
CA ARG A 171 8.46 -8.84 7.46
C ARG A 171 8.64 -7.72 6.44
N GLY A 172 9.79 -7.63 5.80
CA GLY A 172 10.02 -6.72 4.67
C GLY A 172 9.17 -7.14 3.45
N ALA A 173 8.99 -6.23 2.51
CA ALA A 173 8.25 -6.48 1.27
C ALA A 173 9.09 -6.19 0.01
N PHE A 174 10.42 -6.17 0.14
CA PHE A 174 11.34 -5.87 -0.96
C PHE A 174 11.40 -7.01 -1.99
N ALA A 175 11.39 -8.27 -1.52
CA ALA A 175 11.37 -9.46 -2.39
C ALA A 175 9.97 -9.76 -2.95
N THR A 176 9.17 -8.72 -3.24
CA THR A 176 7.85 -8.83 -3.84
C THR A 176 7.83 -8.21 -5.23
N ARG A 177 6.70 -8.24 -5.90
CA ARG A 177 6.54 -7.71 -7.25
C ARG A 177 5.36 -6.74 -7.31
N ILE A 178 5.44 -5.82 -8.26
CA ILE A 178 4.33 -4.95 -8.65
C ILE A 178 3.88 -5.29 -10.07
N ALA A 179 2.60 -5.04 -10.36
CA ALA A 179 2.12 -5.03 -11.74
C ALA A 179 1.48 -3.66 -12.01
N TYR A 180 1.61 -3.18 -13.24
CA TYR A 180 1.03 -1.90 -13.66
C TYR A 180 0.80 -1.88 -15.17
N VAL A 181 0.01 -0.93 -15.62
CA VAL A 181 -0.21 -0.68 -17.05
C VAL A 181 0.65 0.49 -17.51
N SER A 182 1.41 0.30 -18.59
CA SER A 182 2.10 1.37 -19.32
C SER A 182 1.37 1.67 -20.62
N VAL A 183 1.34 2.95 -20.99
CA VAL A 183 0.73 3.43 -22.25
C VAL A 183 1.73 4.29 -22.99
N ASP A 184 2.14 3.82 -24.15
CA ASP A 184 3.07 4.52 -25.04
C ASP A 184 2.38 5.04 -26.29
N GLY A 185 2.89 6.16 -26.80
CA GLY A 185 2.39 6.78 -28.03
C GLY A 185 1.12 7.60 -27.86
N ALA A 186 0.60 8.12 -28.95
CA ALA A 186 -0.63 8.88 -29.01
C ALA A 186 -1.70 8.15 -29.84
N PRO A 187 -3.01 8.42 -29.62
CA PRO A 187 -4.06 7.87 -30.47
C PRO A 187 -3.82 8.20 -31.95
N PRO A 188 -4.12 7.28 -32.89
CA PRO A 188 -4.68 5.93 -32.69
C PRO A 188 -3.64 4.81 -32.55
N THR A 189 -2.34 5.12 -32.43
CA THR A 189 -1.23 4.16 -32.43
C THR A 189 -0.76 3.77 -31.04
N GLN A 190 -1.53 4.10 -30.01
CA GLN A 190 -1.18 3.75 -28.63
C GLN A 190 -0.92 2.26 -28.44
N LYS A 191 0.09 1.97 -27.64
CA LYS A 191 0.40 0.64 -27.13
C LYS A 191 0.14 0.60 -25.64
N TYR A 192 -0.56 -0.43 -25.22
CA TYR A 192 -0.83 -0.74 -23.81
C TYR A 192 -0.02 -1.96 -23.43
N GLN A 193 0.68 -1.90 -22.33
CA GLN A 193 1.47 -3.01 -21.83
C GLN A 193 1.11 -3.29 -20.38
N LEU A 194 0.83 -4.54 -20.05
CA LEU A 194 0.78 -5.03 -18.68
C LEU A 194 2.20 -5.45 -18.30
N ILE A 195 2.75 -4.81 -17.28
CA ILE A 195 4.13 -4.97 -16.86
C ILE A 195 4.16 -5.54 -15.45
N VAL A 196 5.10 -6.44 -15.21
CA VAL A 196 5.47 -6.93 -13.89
C VAL A 196 6.92 -6.56 -13.63
N ALA A 197 7.18 -5.92 -12.47
CA ALA A 197 8.51 -5.50 -12.03
C ALA A 197 8.77 -5.92 -10.59
N ASP A 198 10.01 -5.77 -10.11
CA ASP A 198 10.34 -5.85 -8.70
C ASP A 198 9.64 -4.70 -7.93
N ALA A 199 9.52 -4.80 -6.62
CA ALA A 199 8.81 -3.82 -5.81
C ALA A 199 9.38 -2.39 -5.91
N ASP A 200 10.66 -2.26 -6.22
CA ASP A 200 11.38 -1.00 -6.44
C ASP A 200 11.23 -0.44 -7.88
N GLY A 201 10.48 -1.13 -8.75
CA GLY A 201 10.24 -0.77 -10.14
C GLY A 201 11.30 -1.26 -11.13
N GLU A 202 12.38 -1.86 -10.65
CA GLU A 202 13.43 -2.43 -11.51
C GLU A 202 13.01 -3.78 -12.12
N ASN A 203 13.78 -4.28 -13.10
CA ASN A 203 13.49 -5.50 -13.85
C ASN A 203 12.08 -5.56 -14.48
N PRO A 204 11.60 -4.50 -15.14
CA PRO A 204 10.29 -4.50 -15.75
C PRO A 204 10.22 -5.55 -16.88
N ARG A 205 9.17 -6.37 -16.82
CA ARG A 205 8.90 -7.39 -17.83
C ARG A 205 7.49 -7.22 -18.36
N VAL A 206 7.38 -7.02 -19.68
CA VAL A 206 6.08 -7.00 -20.36
C VAL A 206 5.50 -8.42 -20.35
N VAL A 207 4.35 -8.60 -19.71
CA VAL A 207 3.62 -9.87 -19.65
C VAL A 207 2.46 -9.93 -20.64
N LEU A 208 2.02 -8.77 -21.13
CA LEU A 208 1.05 -8.63 -22.21
C LEU A 208 1.24 -7.30 -22.94
N GLU A 209 1.20 -7.32 -24.27
CA GLU A 209 1.12 -6.13 -25.12
C GLU A 209 -0.22 -6.11 -25.87
N SER A 210 -0.86 -4.94 -25.98
CA SER A 210 -2.13 -4.77 -26.65
C SER A 210 -2.20 -3.41 -27.35
N ARG A 211 -2.92 -3.36 -28.47
CA ARG A 211 -3.32 -2.10 -29.13
C ARG A 211 -4.63 -1.53 -28.54
N PHE A 212 -5.24 -2.25 -27.63
CA PHE A 212 -6.48 -1.88 -26.98
C PHE A 212 -6.23 -1.64 -25.48
N PRO A 213 -7.04 -0.82 -24.82
CA PRO A 213 -6.87 -0.54 -23.41
C PRO A 213 -6.77 -1.80 -22.55
N LEU A 214 -5.84 -1.76 -21.61
CA LEU A 214 -5.70 -2.70 -20.50
C LEU A 214 -5.95 -1.93 -19.21
N MET A 215 -6.68 -2.53 -18.28
CA MET A 215 -7.09 -1.84 -17.03
C MET A 215 -7.23 -2.83 -15.87
N SER A 216 -7.24 -2.27 -14.67
CA SER A 216 -7.60 -2.94 -13.41
C SER A 216 -6.87 -4.27 -13.17
N PRO A 217 -5.54 -4.31 -13.21
CA PRO A 217 -4.81 -5.51 -12.85
C PRO A 217 -5.07 -5.88 -11.37
N SER A 218 -5.11 -7.18 -11.09
CA SER A 218 -5.28 -7.73 -9.74
C SER A 218 -4.51 -9.04 -9.63
N TRP A 219 -3.70 -9.18 -8.56
CA TRP A 219 -2.95 -10.39 -8.29
C TRP A 219 -3.81 -11.47 -7.62
N SER A 220 -3.55 -12.73 -7.96
CA SER A 220 -3.98 -13.85 -7.11
C SER A 220 -3.17 -13.90 -5.83
N ALA A 221 -3.73 -14.49 -4.78
CA ALA A 221 -3.10 -14.58 -3.45
C ALA A 221 -1.75 -15.32 -3.45
N ASP A 222 -1.53 -16.24 -4.39
CA ASP A 222 -0.29 -16.99 -4.58
C ASP A 222 0.73 -16.26 -5.49
N GLY A 223 0.38 -15.09 -6.04
CA GLY A 223 1.21 -14.32 -6.94
C GLY A 223 1.51 -14.98 -8.29
N GLN A 224 0.78 -16.03 -8.66
CA GLN A 224 1.00 -16.74 -9.93
C GLN A 224 0.15 -16.20 -11.07
N TRP A 225 -1.00 -15.58 -10.76
CA TRP A 225 -1.96 -15.11 -11.74
C TRP A 225 -2.23 -13.62 -11.62
N LEU A 226 -2.54 -13.00 -12.77
CA LEU A 226 -3.11 -11.66 -12.88
C LEU A 226 -4.48 -11.73 -13.52
N ALA A 227 -5.48 -11.12 -12.90
CA ALA A 227 -6.73 -10.78 -13.55
C ALA A 227 -6.63 -9.33 -14.06
N TYR A 228 -7.23 -9.04 -15.21
CA TYR A 228 -7.24 -7.70 -15.80
C TYR A 228 -8.40 -7.54 -16.78
N VAL A 229 -8.71 -6.31 -17.13
CA VAL A 229 -9.66 -5.96 -18.20
C VAL A 229 -8.91 -5.69 -19.48
N SER A 230 -9.41 -6.26 -20.61
CA SER A 230 -8.93 -5.96 -21.95
C SER A 230 -10.10 -5.62 -22.89
N PHE A 231 -9.83 -4.67 -23.80
CA PHE A 231 -10.78 -4.24 -24.84
C PHE A 231 -10.44 -4.80 -26.22
N GLU A 232 -9.62 -5.85 -26.33
CA GLU A 232 -9.20 -6.47 -27.60
C GLU A 232 -10.37 -6.97 -28.46
N GLY A 233 -11.51 -7.34 -27.86
CA GLY A 233 -12.73 -7.72 -28.54
C GLY A 233 -13.70 -6.56 -28.83
N ARG A 234 -13.26 -5.30 -28.79
CA ARG A 234 -14.05 -4.06 -28.89
C ARG A 234 -15.01 -3.80 -27.71
N HIS A 235 -15.21 -4.77 -26.85
CA HIS A 235 -15.96 -4.67 -25.59
C HIS A 235 -15.04 -5.08 -24.44
N SER A 236 -15.30 -4.54 -23.26
CA SER A 236 -14.56 -4.94 -22.08
C SER A 236 -14.74 -6.43 -21.78
N SER A 237 -13.67 -7.11 -21.52
CA SER A 237 -13.65 -8.51 -21.10
C SER A 237 -12.66 -8.69 -19.98
N VAL A 238 -12.95 -9.59 -19.04
CA VAL A 238 -12.02 -9.94 -17.96
C VAL A 238 -11.25 -11.19 -18.32
N TYR A 239 -9.95 -11.12 -18.20
CA TYR A 239 -9.01 -12.21 -18.39
C TYR A 239 -8.32 -12.57 -17.10
N VAL A 240 -7.94 -13.84 -16.96
CA VAL A 240 -7.00 -14.36 -15.96
C VAL A 240 -5.81 -14.94 -16.69
N GLN A 241 -4.61 -14.49 -16.35
CA GLN A 241 -3.36 -14.85 -17.04
C GLN A 241 -2.33 -15.36 -16.06
N ARG A 242 -1.69 -16.47 -16.38
CA ARG A 242 -0.53 -16.98 -15.63
C ARG A 242 0.71 -16.15 -15.96
N VAL A 243 1.28 -15.51 -14.94
CA VAL A 243 2.36 -14.52 -15.11
C VAL A 243 3.62 -15.13 -15.74
N ARG A 244 3.94 -16.38 -15.40
CA ARG A 244 5.16 -17.05 -15.87
C ARG A 244 5.06 -17.52 -17.31
N SER A 245 3.95 -18.18 -17.70
CA SER A 245 3.77 -18.80 -19.01
C SER A 245 3.09 -17.89 -20.03
N GLY A 246 2.37 -16.83 -19.57
CA GLY A 246 1.53 -16.01 -20.44
C GLY A 246 0.20 -16.69 -20.84
N GLU A 247 -0.05 -17.94 -20.40
CA GLU A 247 -1.32 -18.62 -20.63
C GLU A 247 -2.46 -17.82 -20.01
N ARG A 248 -3.52 -17.56 -20.79
CA ARG A 248 -4.65 -16.74 -20.35
C ARG A 248 -6.00 -17.31 -20.75
N SER A 249 -6.99 -17.08 -19.91
CA SER A 249 -8.38 -17.46 -20.12
C SER A 249 -9.27 -16.25 -19.97
N ARG A 250 -10.27 -16.10 -20.86
CA ARG A 250 -11.30 -15.09 -20.76
C ARG A 250 -12.41 -15.61 -19.83
N VAL A 251 -12.55 -14.99 -18.64
CA VAL A 251 -13.48 -15.45 -17.60
C VAL A 251 -14.80 -14.67 -17.59
N SER A 252 -14.84 -13.48 -18.20
CA SER A 252 -16.09 -12.73 -18.42
C SER A 252 -16.03 -11.92 -19.71
N ALA A 253 -17.10 -12.00 -20.52
CA ALA A 253 -17.28 -11.23 -21.75
C ALA A 253 -18.80 -11.02 -22.00
N ARG A 254 -19.51 -10.60 -20.98
CA ARG A 254 -20.96 -10.36 -21.05
C ARG A 254 -21.24 -9.08 -21.82
N ALA A 255 -22.46 -8.96 -22.36
CA ALA A 255 -22.89 -7.71 -22.99
C ALA A 255 -22.84 -6.57 -21.94
N GLY A 256 -22.30 -5.40 -22.35
CA GLY A 256 -22.11 -4.25 -21.49
C GLY A 256 -20.78 -4.23 -20.78
N ILE A 257 -20.74 -3.82 -19.51
CA ILE A 257 -19.54 -3.60 -18.72
C ILE A 257 -19.05 -4.92 -18.12
N ASN A 258 -17.76 -5.20 -18.28
CA ASN A 258 -17.02 -6.24 -17.59
C ASN A 258 -15.74 -5.61 -17.01
N GLY A 259 -15.67 -5.44 -15.70
CA GLY A 259 -14.62 -4.61 -15.11
C GLY A 259 -14.18 -5.01 -13.71
N ALA A 260 -13.16 -4.31 -13.26
CA ALA A 260 -12.62 -4.27 -11.89
C ALA A 260 -12.51 -5.67 -11.22
N PRO A 261 -11.80 -6.64 -11.82
CA PRO A 261 -11.64 -7.96 -11.21
C PRO A 261 -10.82 -7.87 -9.93
N ALA A 262 -11.21 -8.60 -8.89
CA ALA A 262 -10.44 -8.76 -7.66
C ALA A 262 -10.49 -10.21 -7.17
N PHE A 263 -9.34 -10.85 -7.04
CA PHE A 263 -9.25 -12.20 -6.49
C PHE A 263 -9.64 -12.22 -5.01
N SER A 264 -10.38 -13.27 -4.61
CA SER A 264 -10.60 -13.56 -3.20
C SER A 264 -9.29 -14.01 -2.52
N PRO A 265 -9.16 -13.86 -1.18
CA PRO A 265 -7.97 -14.27 -0.45
C PRO A 265 -7.60 -15.74 -0.62
N ASP A 266 -8.58 -16.62 -0.86
CA ASP A 266 -8.39 -18.04 -1.14
C ASP A 266 -8.06 -18.34 -2.60
N GLY A 267 -8.06 -17.33 -3.49
CA GLY A 267 -7.79 -17.44 -4.92
C GLY A 267 -8.85 -18.16 -5.74
N LYS A 268 -9.99 -18.57 -5.15
CA LYS A 268 -10.99 -19.40 -5.82
C LYS A 268 -12.08 -18.60 -6.52
N ARG A 269 -12.26 -17.34 -6.15
CA ARG A 269 -13.34 -16.48 -6.64
C ARG A 269 -12.79 -15.16 -7.16
N LEU A 270 -13.54 -14.51 -8.05
CA LEU A 270 -13.33 -13.15 -8.50
C LEU A 270 -14.54 -12.30 -8.15
N ALA A 271 -14.34 -11.17 -7.49
CA ALA A 271 -15.31 -10.08 -7.51
C ALA A 271 -15.19 -9.36 -8.85
N LEU A 272 -16.31 -8.99 -9.45
CA LEU A 272 -16.42 -8.36 -10.76
C LEU A 272 -17.42 -7.23 -10.73
N THR A 273 -17.19 -6.20 -11.53
CA THR A 273 -18.20 -5.19 -11.88
C THR A 273 -18.82 -5.58 -13.22
N LEU A 274 -20.10 -5.89 -13.25
CA LEU A 274 -20.82 -6.26 -14.47
C LEU A 274 -22.05 -5.36 -14.65
N GLY A 275 -22.24 -4.85 -15.88
CA GLY A 275 -23.43 -4.08 -16.24
C GLY A 275 -23.98 -4.52 -17.59
N GLY A 276 -25.29 -4.75 -17.68
CA GLY A 276 -25.93 -5.10 -18.94
C GLY A 276 -26.00 -3.92 -19.92
N THR A 277 -26.45 -4.17 -21.15
CA THR A 277 -26.66 -3.13 -22.18
C THR A 277 -27.74 -2.15 -21.69
N GLY A 278 -27.34 -0.92 -21.34
CA GLY A 278 -28.25 0.11 -20.81
C GLY A 278 -28.58 -0.01 -19.31
N GLY A 279 -28.00 -0.99 -18.59
CA GLY A 279 -28.14 -1.13 -17.15
C GLY A 279 -26.95 -0.54 -16.41
N ASN A 280 -27.14 -0.12 -15.15
CA ASN A 280 -26.04 0.29 -14.28
C ASN A 280 -25.18 -0.90 -13.86
N PRO A 281 -23.92 -0.71 -13.57
CA PRO A 281 -23.03 -1.75 -13.10
C PRO A 281 -23.33 -2.14 -11.65
N ASP A 282 -23.27 -3.45 -11.39
CA ASP A 282 -23.39 -4.07 -10.09
C ASP A 282 -22.19 -4.97 -9.79
N ILE A 283 -22.06 -5.34 -8.51
CA ILE A 283 -21.03 -6.25 -8.04
C ILE A 283 -21.52 -7.70 -8.13
N TYR A 284 -20.65 -8.54 -8.70
CA TYR A 284 -20.85 -9.98 -8.82
C TYR A 284 -19.65 -10.73 -8.26
N VAL A 285 -19.88 -11.97 -7.85
CA VAL A 285 -18.82 -12.92 -7.48
C VAL A 285 -18.89 -14.11 -8.42
N LEU A 286 -17.79 -14.38 -9.12
CA LEU A 286 -17.59 -15.51 -10.00
C LEU A 286 -16.75 -16.57 -9.28
N ASP A 287 -17.25 -17.78 -9.18
CA ASP A 287 -16.46 -18.96 -8.79
C ASP A 287 -15.66 -19.44 -9.99
N LEU A 288 -14.34 -19.53 -9.87
CA LEU A 288 -13.45 -19.83 -10.99
C LEU A 288 -13.50 -21.30 -11.44
N ALA A 289 -13.83 -22.21 -10.56
CA ALA A 289 -13.91 -23.64 -10.86
C ALA A 289 -15.23 -24.01 -11.51
N SER A 290 -16.36 -23.62 -10.89
CA SER A 290 -17.71 -23.95 -11.37
C SER A 290 -18.24 -22.97 -12.41
N GLN A 291 -17.61 -21.79 -12.57
CA GLN A 291 -18.11 -20.67 -13.39
C GLN A 291 -19.47 -20.14 -12.92
N ALA A 292 -19.90 -20.48 -11.71
CA ALA A 292 -21.11 -19.95 -11.11
C ALA A 292 -20.95 -18.46 -10.79
N LEU A 293 -21.96 -17.67 -11.15
CA LEU A 293 -21.96 -16.23 -10.96
C LEU A 293 -23.07 -15.83 -9.99
N LEU A 294 -22.71 -15.18 -8.89
CA LEU A 294 -23.63 -14.66 -7.89
C LEU A 294 -23.67 -13.14 -7.96
N ARG A 295 -24.85 -12.54 -8.14
CA ARG A 295 -25.04 -11.09 -8.02
C ARG A 295 -25.06 -10.72 -6.53
N ILE A 296 -24.23 -9.73 -6.15
CA ILE A 296 -24.09 -9.27 -4.76
C ILE A 296 -24.87 -7.99 -4.52
N THR A 297 -24.87 -7.07 -5.48
CA THR A 297 -25.66 -5.83 -5.38
C THR A 297 -26.73 -5.78 -6.46
N ASP A 298 -27.85 -5.14 -6.13
CA ASP A 298 -29.02 -4.94 -7.01
C ASP A 298 -29.64 -3.59 -6.62
N ASP A 299 -29.06 -2.50 -7.15
CA ASP A 299 -29.42 -1.13 -6.80
C ASP A 299 -29.38 -0.26 -8.06
N PRO A 300 -30.24 0.78 -8.20
CA PRO A 300 -30.13 1.74 -9.30
C PRO A 300 -28.82 2.52 -9.32
N ALA A 301 -28.06 2.53 -8.23
CA ALA A 301 -26.76 3.18 -8.14
C ALA A 301 -25.68 2.44 -8.92
N ILE A 302 -24.60 3.16 -9.24
CA ILE A 302 -23.40 2.59 -9.83
C ILE A 302 -22.56 1.93 -8.74
N ASP A 303 -22.48 0.60 -8.74
CA ASP A 303 -21.65 -0.19 -7.84
C ASP A 303 -20.45 -0.76 -8.60
N THR A 304 -19.24 -0.41 -8.17
CA THR A 304 -17.99 -0.74 -8.90
C THR A 304 -16.79 -0.94 -7.99
N GLU A 305 -15.69 -1.45 -8.58
CA GLU A 305 -14.37 -1.54 -7.96
C GLU A 305 -14.34 -2.30 -6.64
N ALA A 306 -15.07 -3.41 -6.57
CA ALA A 306 -15.14 -4.23 -5.39
C ALA A 306 -13.80 -4.92 -5.08
N VAL A 307 -13.43 -4.93 -3.80
CA VAL A 307 -12.29 -5.68 -3.27
C VAL A 307 -12.72 -6.51 -2.06
N TRP A 308 -12.06 -7.64 -1.87
CA TRP A 308 -12.36 -8.52 -0.75
C TRP A 308 -11.83 -7.96 0.57
N ALA A 309 -12.60 -8.14 1.64
CA ALA A 309 -12.06 -8.07 2.99
C ALA A 309 -11.06 -9.21 3.23
N ALA A 310 -10.14 -9.03 4.16
CA ALA A 310 -9.12 -10.02 4.48
C ALA A 310 -9.69 -11.39 4.90
N ASP A 311 -10.89 -11.40 5.49
CA ASP A 311 -11.62 -12.62 5.89
C ASP A 311 -12.28 -13.38 4.71
N GLY A 312 -12.32 -12.81 3.50
CA GLY A 312 -12.96 -13.40 2.33
C GLY A 312 -14.49 -13.57 2.43
N GLN A 313 -15.13 -12.94 3.42
CA GLN A 313 -16.58 -13.06 3.66
C GLN A 313 -17.39 -11.81 3.28
N SER A 314 -16.70 -10.71 2.99
CA SER A 314 -17.32 -9.45 2.59
C SER A 314 -16.48 -8.71 1.55
N LEU A 315 -17.13 -7.76 0.89
CA LEU A 315 -16.54 -6.89 -0.13
C LEU A 315 -16.66 -5.44 0.30
N TYR A 316 -15.63 -4.65 0.00
CA TYR A 316 -15.70 -3.20 0.00
C TYR A 316 -15.81 -2.74 -1.46
N PHE A 317 -16.67 -1.78 -1.74
CA PHE A 317 -16.91 -1.33 -3.11
C PHE A 317 -17.29 0.15 -3.14
N THR A 318 -17.11 0.78 -4.29
CA THR A 318 -17.52 2.15 -4.56
C THR A 318 -18.99 2.15 -5.00
N SER A 319 -19.81 3.06 -4.42
CA SER A 319 -21.20 3.27 -4.81
C SER A 319 -21.59 4.73 -4.73
N ASP A 320 -22.40 5.21 -5.67
CA ASP A 320 -22.94 6.57 -5.70
C ASP A 320 -24.35 6.69 -5.10
N ARG A 321 -24.88 5.63 -4.44
CA ARG A 321 -26.23 5.57 -3.83
C ARG A 321 -26.53 6.68 -2.82
N ALA A 322 -25.51 7.36 -2.31
CA ALA A 322 -25.65 8.51 -1.41
C ALA A 322 -25.50 9.86 -2.11
N GLY A 323 -25.66 9.93 -3.44
CA GLY A 323 -25.55 11.16 -4.23
C GLY A 323 -24.14 11.48 -4.70
N GLY A 324 -23.15 10.62 -4.44
CA GLY A 324 -21.77 10.70 -4.91
C GLY A 324 -20.97 9.49 -4.47
N PRO A 325 -19.79 9.23 -5.07
CA PRO A 325 -19.02 8.03 -4.81
C PRO A 325 -18.58 7.93 -3.34
N GLN A 326 -18.95 6.84 -2.69
CA GLN A 326 -18.60 6.49 -1.32
C GLN A 326 -18.28 5.00 -1.24
N ILE A 327 -17.52 4.59 -0.22
CA ILE A 327 -17.18 3.20 -0.01
C ILE A 327 -18.20 2.55 0.91
N TYR A 328 -18.68 1.39 0.48
CA TYR A 328 -19.62 0.53 1.20
C TYR A 328 -18.99 -0.83 1.45
N ARG A 329 -19.46 -1.51 2.48
CA ARG A 329 -19.13 -2.91 2.77
C ARG A 329 -20.40 -3.74 2.70
N ILE A 330 -20.33 -4.92 2.08
CA ILE A 330 -21.43 -5.89 1.98
C ILE A 330 -20.88 -7.30 2.19
N GLY A 331 -21.64 -8.16 2.88
CA GLY A 331 -21.36 -9.60 2.93
C GLY A 331 -21.65 -10.26 1.57
N VAL A 332 -21.07 -11.44 1.35
CA VAL A 332 -21.26 -12.20 0.09
C VAL A 332 -22.36 -13.25 0.18
N ARG A 333 -23.22 -13.17 1.19
CA ARG A 333 -24.39 -14.07 1.32
C ARG A 333 -25.63 -13.43 0.69
N PRO A 334 -26.54 -14.22 0.10
CA PRO A 334 -27.80 -13.69 -0.39
C PRO A 334 -28.58 -12.95 0.72
N GLY A 335 -29.02 -11.73 0.42
CA GLY A 335 -29.79 -10.92 1.37
C GLY A 335 -28.99 -9.99 2.26
N ASP A 336 -27.64 -10.06 2.25
CA ASP A 336 -26.80 -9.10 2.96
C ASP A 336 -27.07 -7.68 2.44
N LYS A 337 -26.93 -6.68 3.34
CA LYS A 337 -27.19 -5.28 3.01
C LYS A 337 -25.90 -4.46 3.07
N PRO A 338 -25.72 -3.52 2.12
CA PRO A 338 -24.54 -2.66 2.13
C PRO A 338 -24.58 -1.67 3.29
N LYS A 339 -23.42 -1.48 3.94
CA LYS A 339 -23.21 -0.49 4.99
C LYS A 339 -22.16 0.52 4.49
N ARG A 340 -22.48 1.81 4.54
CA ARG A 340 -21.55 2.88 4.22
C ARG A 340 -20.40 2.91 5.21
N ILE A 341 -19.16 3.05 4.72
CA ILE A 341 -17.91 3.04 5.50
C ILE A 341 -17.26 4.43 5.53
N THR A 342 -17.35 5.20 4.43
CA THR A 342 -16.69 6.51 4.33
C THR A 342 -17.64 7.66 4.51
N PHE A 343 -17.15 8.70 5.21
CA PHE A 343 -17.84 9.94 5.52
C PHE A 343 -16.86 11.11 5.44
N GLY A 344 -17.32 12.34 5.51
CA GLY A 344 -16.46 13.52 5.61
C GLY A 344 -15.96 14.10 4.29
N SER A 345 -15.65 13.28 3.27
CA SER A 345 -15.36 13.75 1.92
C SER A 345 -16.55 13.50 0.99
N THR A 346 -16.74 14.36 -0.02
CA THR A 346 -17.79 14.21 -1.04
C THR A 346 -17.51 13.12 -2.07
N TYR A 347 -16.26 12.67 -2.13
CA TYR A 347 -15.79 11.63 -3.06
C TYR A 347 -14.82 10.69 -2.36
N ASN A 348 -15.16 9.42 -2.30
CA ASN A 348 -14.30 8.32 -1.85
C ASN A 348 -14.54 7.11 -2.76
N ALA A 349 -13.50 6.63 -3.44
CA ALA A 349 -13.57 5.57 -4.42
C ALA A 349 -12.32 4.67 -4.40
N ARG A 350 -12.35 3.58 -5.16
CA ARG A 350 -11.24 2.65 -5.33
C ARG A 350 -10.71 2.10 -4.00
N PRO A 351 -11.55 1.41 -3.21
CA PRO A 351 -11.13 0.88 -1.92
C PRO A 351 -10.01 -0.16 -2.08
N ARG A 352 -9.09 -0.19 -1.12
CA ARG A 352 -8.12 -1.27 -0.92
C ARG A 352 -8.00 -1.52 0.57
N VAL A 353 -8.14 -2.76 0.97
CA VAL A 353 -8.03 -3.17 2.38
C VAL A 353 -6.61 -3.63 2.65
N SER A 354 -6.04 -3.24 3.79
CA SER A 354 -4.73 -3.75 4.23
C SER A 354 -4.77 -5.26 4.48
N PRO A 355 -3.63 -5.97 4.35
CA PRO A 355 -3.59 -7.42 4.52
C PRO A 355 -4.10 -7.92 5.89
N ASP A 356 -3.93 -7.11 6.93
CA ASP A 356 -4.41 -7.38 8.29
C ASP A 356 -5.90 -6.98 8.51
N GLY A 357 -6.52 -6.35 7.51
CA GLY A 357 -7.92 -5.91 7.57
C GLY A 357 -8.19 -4.70 8.46
N THR A 358 -7.17 -3.96 8.90
CA THR A 358 -7.32 -2.84 9.84
C THR A 358 -7.44 -1.47 9.17
N LEU A 359 -6.90 -1.34 7.94
CA LEU A 359 -6.82 -0.09 7.19
C LEU A 359 -7.55 -0.19 5.85
N LEU A 360 -8.08 0.94 5.40
CA LEU A 360 -8.70 1.11 4.09
C LEU A 360 -8.02 2.28 3.36
N ALA A 361 -7.28 1.98 2.30
CA ALA A 361 -6.79 3.00 1.37
C ALA A 361 -7.84 3.29 0.30
N MET A 362 -7.91 4.55 -0.15
CA MET A 362 -8.91 5.01 -1.13
C MET A 362 -8.41 6.23 -1.88
N VAL A 363 -9.03 6.51 -3.01
CA VAL A 363 -8.96 7.83 -3.66
C VAL A 363 -10.02 8.70 -3.03
N MET A 364 -9.65 9.86 -2.51
CA MET A 364 -10.56 10.82 -1.92
C MET A 364 -10.37 12.22 -2.50
N LEU A 365 -11.43 13.02 -2.48
CA LEU A 365 -11.34 14.45 -2.81
C LEU A 365 -10.94 15.22 -1.56
N ASP A 366 -9.80 15.91 -1.62
CA ASP A 366 -9.27 16.76 -0.56
C ASP A 366 -8.79 18.08 -1.13
N GLY A 367 -9.39 19.20 -0.70
CA GLY A 367 -9.05 20.53 -1.17
C GLY A 367 -9.14 20.70 -2.70
N GLY A 368 -10.08 20.01 -3.37
CA GLY A 368 -10.24 20.06 -4.84
C GLY A 368 -9.26 19.14 -5.62
N ASN A 369 -8.46 18.34 -4.94
CA ASN A 369 -7.51 17.41 -5.54
C ASN A 369 -7.89 15.95 -5.19
N TYR A 370 -7.64 15.03 -6.12
CA TYR A 370 -7.75 13.60 -5.85
C TYR A 370 -6.46 13.12 -5.21
N ARG A 371 -6.58 12.56 -4.00
CA ARG A 371 -5.46 12.11 -3.18
C ARG A 371 -5.69 10.72 -2.63
N ILE A 372 -4.60 10.07 -2.23
CA ILE A 372 -4.70 8.81 -1.52
C ILE A 372 -4.99 9.10 -0.05
N GLY A 373 -6.16 8.66 0.42
CA GLY A 373 -6.57 8.67 1.81
C GLY A 373 -6.40 7.30 2.44
N LEU A 374 -6.16 7.28 3.73
CA LEU A 374 -6.06 6.08 4.57
C LEU A 374 -7.02 6.21 5.75
N GLN A 375 -8.00 5.31 5.83
CA GLN A 375 -8.95 5.25 6.93
C GLN A 375 -8.63 4.08 7.85
N LYS A 376 -8.59 4.32 9.17
CA LYS A 376 -8.61 3.24 10.16
C LYS A 376 -10.02 2.69 10.25
N LEU A 377 -10.18 1.38 10.06
CA LEU A 377 -11.52 0.75 10.06
C LEU A 377 -12.14 0.65 11.46
N ALA A 378 -11.33 0.71 12.51
CA ALA A 378 -11.78 0.61 13.89
C ALA A 378 -12.54 1.86 14.36
N ASP A 379 -12.07 3.06 14.00
CA ASP A 379 -12.60 4.34 14.49
C ASP A 379 -13.04 5.31 13.39
N GLY A 380 -12.77 4.96 12.12
CA GLY A 380 -13.13 5.79 10.96
C GLY A 380 -12.22 7.00 10.74
N SER A 381 -11.16 7.19 11.53
CA SER A 381 -10.21 8.30 11.35
C SER A 381 -9.50 8.20 9.99
N VAL A 382 -9.34 9.35 9.31
CA VAL A 382 -8.76 9.43 7.96
C VAL A 382 -7.49 10.28 7.99
N THR A 383 -6.44 9.76 7.35
CA THR A 383 -5.18 10.48 7.09
C THR A 383 -4.99 10.61 5.58
N VAL A 384 -4.62 11.79 5.10
CA VAL A 384 -4.23 12.00 3.70
C VAL A 384 -2.77 11.62 3.54
N LEU A 385 -2.49 10.61 2.70
CA LEU A 385 -1.14 10.09 2.51
C LEU A 385 -0.37 10.84 1.43
N SER A 386 -1.02 11.17 0.32
CA SER A 386 -0.36 11.76 -0.85
C SER A 386 -0.61 13.27 -0.96
N LYS A 387 0.23 13.97 -1.73
CA LYS A 387 0.20 15.42 -1.87
C LYS A 387 -0.06 15.87 -3.32
N GLY A 388 -0.30 14.93 -4.23
CA GLY A 388 -0.54 15.21 -5.64
C GLY A 388 -1.90 15.84 -5.92
N ARG A 389 -2.15 16.16 -7.21
CA ARG A 389 -3.43 16.70 -7.67
C ARG A 389 -4.37 15.62 -8.21
N GLN A 390 -3.80 14.54 -8.75
CA GLN A 390 -4.51 13.44 -9.38
C GLN A 390 -3.78 12.14 -9.05
N ASP A 391 -3.84 11.75 -7.78
CA ASP A 391 -3.29 10.51 -7.29
C ASP A 391 -4.37 9.44 -7.29
N GLU A 392 -4.09 8.28 -7.88
CA GLU A 392 -5.06 7.25 -8.16
C GLU A 392 -4.54 5.84 -7.86
N SER A 393 -5.46 4.88 -7.82
CA SER A 393 -5.19 3.44 -7.82
C SER A 393 -4.23 3.00 -6.70
N PRO A 394 -4.58 3.26 -5.42
CA PRO A 394 -3.76 2.79 -4.30
C PRO A 394 -3.71 1.26 -4.26
N SER A 395 -2.58 0.71 -3.78
CA SER A 395 -2.44 -0.72 -3.47
C SER A 395 -1.46 -0.91 -2.33
N PHE A 396 -1.82 -1.71 -1.33
CA PHE A 396 -0.93 -1.99 -0.20
C PHE A 396 0.20 -2.93 -0.57
N ALA A 397 1.38 -2.70 0.00
CA ALA A 397 2.40 -3.72 0.16
C ALA A 397 1.87 -4.87 1.03
N PRO A 398 2.32 -6.12 0.83
CA PRO A 398 1.76 -7.27 1.55
C PRO A 398 2.06 -7.29 3.06
N ASN A 399 3.00 -6.44 3.53
CA ASN A 399 3.22 -6.20 4.96
C ASN A 399 2.38 -5.04 5.54
N GLY A 400 1.57 -4.36 4.73
CA GLY A 400 0.74 -3.24 5.15
C GLY A 400 1.48 -1.93 5.46
N ALA A 401 2.81 -1.87 5.31
CA ALA A 401 3.60 -0.71 5.70
C ALA A 401 3.63 0.41 4.65
N MET A 402 3.42 0.07 3.38
CA MET A 402 3.49 0.99 2.25
C MET A 402 2.25 0.87 1.36
N VAL A 403 1.96 1.95 0.65
CA VAL A 403 0.94 2.01 -0.42
C VAL A 403 1.63 2.49 -1.70
N ILE A 404 1.52 1.71 -2.79
CA ILE A 404 1.86 2.17 -4.14
C ILE A 404 0.63 2.81 -4.78
N TYR A 405 0.84 3.84 -5.60
CA TYR A 405 -0.22 4.51 -6.34
C TYR A 405 0.34 5.14 -7.63
N SER A 406 -0.52 5.53 -8.55
CA SER A 406 -0.14 6.37 -9.68
C SER A 406 -0.40 7.83 -9.34
N GLY A 407 0.58 8.68 -9.58
CA GLY A 407 0.51 10.12 -9.42
C GLY A 407 0.96 10.84 -10.67
N GLN A 408 1.02 12.18 -10.63
CA GLN A 408 1.52 12.99 -11.74
C GLN A 408 2.75 13.79 -11.35
N ASP A 409 3.73 13.82 -12.24
CA ASP A 409 4.92 14.64 -12.15
C ASP A 409 5.21 15.32 -13.49
N GLY A 410 5.21 16.65 -13.52
CA GLY A 410 5.48 17.40 -14.74
C GLY A 410 4.57 17.04 -15.94
N GLY A 411 3.32 16.62 -15.69
CA GLY A 411 2.37 16.19 -16.72
C GLY A 411 2.54 14.72 -17.17
N ARG A 412 3.45 13.95 -16.55
CA ARG A 412 3.60 12.52 -16.77
C ARG A 412 3.03 11.73 -15.59
N SER A 413 2.36 10.63 -15.90
CA SER A 413 1.98 9.68 -14.87
C SER A 413 3.20 8.90 -14.39
N VAL A 414 3.37 8.83 -13.06
CA VAL A 414 4.48 8.14 -12.40
C VAL A 414 3.93 7.17 -11.35
N LEU A 415 4.70 6.11 -11.06
CA LEU A 415 4.44 5.29 -9.89
C LEU A 415 5.09 5.94 -8.68
N ALA A 416 4.37 5.96 -7.58
CA ALA A 416 4.87 6.47 -6.32
C ALA A 416 4.48 5.54 -5.17
N THR A 417 5.29 5.53 -4.12
CA THR A 417 4.97 4.82 -2.87
C THR A 417 4.91 5.82 -1.73
N VAL A 418 4.08 5.51 -0.74
CA VAL A 418 3.99 6.27 0.50
C VAL A 418 3.80 5.31 1.67
N SER A 419 4.44 5.60 2.79
CA SER A 419 4.24 4.82 4.01
C SER A 419 2.87 5.08 4.64
N THR A 420 2.31 4.07 5.30
CA THR A 420 0.98 4.19 5.92
C THR A 420 0.93 5.16 7.10
N ASP A 421 2.09 5.60 7.61
CA ASP A 421 2.22 6.69 8.58
C ASP A 421 2.45 8.07 7.91
N ALA A 422 2.39 8.16 6.59
CA ALA A 422 2.57 9.38 5.78
C ALA A 422 3.93 10.09 5.95
N GLN A 423 4.95 9.41 6.49
CA GLN A 423 6.26 10.02 6.73
C GLN A 423 7.18 9.94 5.52
N ILE A 424 7.06 8.88 4.71
CA ILE A 424 7.97 8.55 3.64
C ILE A 424 7.20 8.47 2.34
N GLY A 425 7.67 9.13 1.32
CA GLY A 425 7.13 9.02 -0.03
C GLY A 425 8.25 8.98 -1.05
N GLN A 426 8.13 8.11 -2.04
CA GLN A 426 9.11 7.94 -3.11
C GLN A 426 8.43 7.89 -4.46
N ARG A 427 9.18 8.23 -5.49
CA ARG A 427 8.84 7.95 -6.89
C ARG A 427 9.64 6.76 -7.35
N LEU A 428 8.96 5.79 -7.93
CA LEU A 428 9.64 4.68 -8.59
C LEU A 428 10.10 5.14 -9.98
N LYS A 429 11.29 4.73 -10.37
CA LYS A 429 11.77 4.97 -11.73
C LYS A 429 10.87 4.20 -12.71
N SER A 430 10.43 4.88 -13.73
CA SER A 430 9.69 4.31 -14.85
C SER A 430 10.20 4.98 -16.11
N ASP A 431 10.99 4.27 -16.90
CA ASP A 431 11.52 4.75 -18.17
C ASP A 431 10.49 4.62 -19.31
N GLN A 432 9.31 4.09 -19.01
CA GLN A 432 8.30 3.73 -20.01
C GLN A 432 7.04 4.56 -19.84
N GLY A 433 6.68 5.32 -20.88
CA GLY A 433 5.36 5.87 -21.15
C GLY A 433 4.61 6.51 -20.00
N GLN A 434 3.28 6.52 -20.11
CA GLN A 434 2.36 6.90 -19.04
C GLN A 434 2.02 5.65 -18.22
N VAL A 435 2.43 5.59 -16.96
CA VAL A 435 2.17 4.44 -16.08
C VAL A 435 0.95 4.68 -15.20
N ARG A 436 0.13 3.66 -15.02
CA ARG A 436 -1.13 3.75 -14.29
C ARG A 436 -1.54 2.43 -13.66
N GLU A 437 -2.48 2.50 -12.72
CA GLU A 437 -3.14 1.37 -12.08
C GLU A 437 -2.15 0.34 -11.50
N PRO A 438 -1.19 0.77 -10.66
CA PRO A 438 -0.29 -0.17 -10.02
C PRO A 438 -1.04 -1.06 -9.03
N VAL A 439 -0.59 -2.30 -8.93
CA VAL A 439 -1.03 -3.24 -7.91
C VAL A 439 0.17 -3.97 -7.32
N TRP A 440 0.29 -3.92 -6.00
CA TRP A 440 1.34 -4.65 -5.28
C TRP A 440 0.98 -6.12 -5.18
N GLY A 441 1.91 -7.00 -5.51
CA GLY A 441 1.73 -8.44 -5.39
C GLY A 441 1.87 -8.95 -3.96
N PRO A 442 1.44 -10.18 -3.71
CA PRO A 442 1.58 -10.81 -2.41
C PRO A 442 3.03 -11.22 -2.15
N PHE A 443 3.32 -11.65 -0.93
CA PHE A 443 4.53 -12.41 -0.65
C PHE A 443 4.58 -13.66 -1.54
N THR A 444 5.72 -13.88 -2.18
CA THR A 444 5.97 -15.13 -2.89
C THR A 444 6.65 -16.12 -1.94
N PRO A 445 6.34 -17.43 -2.07
CA PRO A 445 7.00 -18.49 -1.29
C PRO A 445 8.52 -18.53 -1.42
#